data_3e1a06efadedf5a6e8b8696a0b23735e
#
_entry.id   3e1a06efadedf5a6e8b8696a0b23735e
#
_cell.length_a   1.000
_cell.length_b   1.000
_cell.length_c   1.000
_cell.angle_alpha   90.00
_cell.angle_beta   90.00
_cell.angle_gamma   90.00
#
_symmetry.space_group_name_H-M   'P 1'
#
loop_
_entity.id
_entity.type
_entity.pdbx_description
1 polymer ?
#
loop_
_entity_poly.entity_id
_entity_poly.type
_entity_poly.pdbx_seq_one_letter_code
_entity_poly.pdbx_strand_id
1 'polypeptide(L)'
;MKRKIPFVYLNGYEINANDIFGSFATNMLPGTNISFDEVIKNVVTYCKRRRSPIVLIIDGLNENSTPDVFSRSLIVFMEKVLQYDCVKVILTCRSEYYKEFFSDFDAVFKGRMINIENLNKHYDEDEQCHLIQNYLQYFNIHAVISKYVMNALCNDLLMLRIFCEANKGKSLGHVHSINKEAVFAEYYEVMK
;
A
#
# COMPACT_ATOMS: atom_id res chain seq x y z
N MET A 1 0.31 25.50 -0.33
CA MET A 1 1.18 24.49 0.34
C MET A 1 0.39 23.20 0.52
N LYS A 2 0.76 22.09 -0.16
CA LYS A 2 0.13 20.78 0.09
C LYS A 2 0.49 20.35 1.53
N ARG A 3 -0.52 20.12 2.39
CA ARG A 3 -0.31 19.62 3.74
C ARG A 3 0.23 18.19 3.65
N LYS A 4 1.41 17.94 4.19
CA LYS A 4 1.94 16.58 4.34
C LYS A 4 1.14 15.89 5.46
N ILE A 5 0.44 14.83 5.12
CA ILE A 5 -0.28 14.00 6.10
C ILE A 5 0.75 13.04 6.71
N PRO A 6 0.92 13.02 8.04
CA PRO A 6 1.81 12.07 8.70
C PRO A 6 1.24 10.66 8.57
N PHE A 7 2.12 9.68 8.43
CA PHE A 7 1.74 8.29 8.38
C PHE A 7 2.69 7.42 9.20
N VAL A 8 2.20 6.25 9.59
CA VAL A 8 2.95 5.16 10.19
C VAL A 8 2.80 3.96 9.26
N TYR A 9 3.92 3.31 8.93
CA TYR A 9 3.94 2.16 8.04
C TYR A 9 4.41 0.93 8.81
N LEU A 10 3.67 -0.15 8.69
CA LEU A 10 3.95 -1.45 9.28
C LEU A 10 3.83 -2.53 8.20
N ASN A 11 4.73 -3.50 8.21
CA ASN A 11 4.60 -4.70 7.39
C ASN A 11 3.82 -5.77 8.15
N GLY A 12 2.88 -6.43 7.49
CA GLY A 12 2.08 -7.50 8.09
C GLY A 12 2.93 -8.65 8.64
N TYR A 13 4.05 -8.99 7.97
CA TYR A 13 4.95 -10.05 8.42
C TYR A 13 5.72 -9.72 9.71
N GLU A 14 5.90 -8.42 10.05
CA GLU A 14 6.60 -7.98 11.26
C GLU A 14 5.69 -7.93 12.50
N ILE A 15 4.37 -8.01 12.30
CA ILE A 15 3.40 -7.89 13.37
C ILE A 15 3.23 -9.25 14.06
N ASN A 16 3.46 -9.27 15.38
CA ASN A 16 3.10 -10.43 16.18
C ASN A 16 1.58 -10.49 16.35
N ALA A 17 0.96 -11.48 15.73
CA ALA A 17 -0.50 -11.66 15.76
C ALA A 17 -1.07 -11.89 17.18
N ASN A 18 -0.28 -12.42 18.10
CA ASN A 18 -0.68 -12.62 19.50
C ASN A 18 -0.50 -11.35 20.36
N ASP A 19 0.27 -10.37 19.87
CA ASP A 19 0.50 -9.09 20.55
C ASP A 19 0.59 -7.95 19.53
N ILE A 20 -0.51 -7.68 18.86
CA ILE A 20 -0.59 -6.61 17.85
C ILE A 20 -0.40 -5.23 18.48
N PHE A 21 -0.87 -5.02 19.70
CA PHE A 21 -0.75 -3.74 20.41
C PHE A 21 0.69 -3.45 20.80
N GLY A 22 1.42 -4.45 21.30
CA GLY A 22 2.86 -4.35 21.59
C GLY A 22 3.68 -4.14 20.34
N SER A 23 3.36 -4.86 19.25
CA SER A 23 4.00 -4.68 17.95
C SER A 23 3.85 -3.26 17.43
N PHE A 24 2.63 -2.68 17.53
CA PHE A 24 2.38 -1.30 17.13
C PHE A 24 3.18 -0.31 17.99
N ALA A 25 3.14 -0.47 19.32
CA ALA A 25 3.84 0.42 20.24
C ALA A 25 5.37 0.40 20.01
N THR A 26 5.95 -0.78 19.83
CA THR A 26 7.38 -0.98 19.57
C THR A 26 7.81 -0.38 18.23
N ASN A 27 6.99 -0.52 17.18
CA ASN A 27 7.28 0.07 15.87
C ASN A 27 7.20 1.60 15.90
N MET A 28 6.25 2.15 16.67
CA MET A 28 6.10 3.60 16.80
C MET A 28 7.23 4.24 17.60
N LEU A 29 7.71 3.57 18.65
CA LEU A 29 8.72 4.09 19.58
C LEU A 29 9.72 2.98 19.93
N PRO A 30 10.65 2.64 19.01
CA PRO A 30 11.62 1.59 19.23
C PRO A 30 12.47 1.84 20.48
N GLY A 31 12.70 0.78 21.26
CA GLY A 31 13.54 0.84 22.46
C GLY A 31 12.89 1.47 23.68
N THR A 32 11.57 1.72 23.65
CA THR A 32 10.80 2.23 24.81
C THR A 32 9.83 1.16 25.31
N ASN A 33 9.54 1.18 26.62
CA ASN A 33 8.49 0.34 27.23
C ASN A 33 7.16 1.11 27.36
N ILE A 34 6.80 1.86 26.33
CA ILE A 34 5.55 2.63 26.32
C ILE A 34 4.40 1.74 25.92
N SER A 35 3.30 1.82 26.66
CA SER A 35 2.09 1.06 26.36
C SER A 35 1.38 1.59 25.10
N PHE A 36 0.61 0.73 24.44
CA PHE A 36 -0.23 1.15 23.32
C PHE A 36 -1.13 2.34 23.66
N ASP A 37 -1.73 2.35 24.86
CA ASP A 37 -2.64 3.42 25.30
C ASP A 37 -1.93 4.77 25.43
N GLU A 38 -0.68 4.79 25.83
CA GLU A 38 0.15 6.01 25.85
C GLU A 38 0.52 6.47 24.44
N VAL A 39 0.87 5.51 23.56
CA VAL A 39 1.18 5.83 22.16
C VAL A 39 -0.02 6.45 21.48
N ILE A 40 -1.21 5.84 21.57
CA ILE A 40 -2.40 6.34 20.91
C ILE A 40 -2.85 7.70 21.48
N LYS A 41 -2.70 7.92 22.78
CA LYS A 41 -2.96 9.23 23.43
C LYS A 41 -2.04 10.32 22.87
N ASN A 42 -0.77 10.01 22.67
CA ASN A 42 0.20 10.93 22.08
C ASN A 42 -0.15 11.22 20.61
N VAL A 43 -0.52 10.20 19.84
CA VAL A 43 -1.00 10.32 18.45
C VAL A 43 -2.22 11.25 18.38
N VAL A 44 -3.23 11.03 19.21
CA VAL A 44 -4.44 11.87 19.25
C VAL A 44 -4.11 13.32 19.62
N THR A 45 -3.21 13.51 20.59
CA THR A 45 -2.75 14.84 20.99
C THR A 45 -2.03 15.56 19.85
N TYR A 46 -1.16 14.86 19.14
CA TYR A 46 -0.48 15.35 17.94
C TYR A 46 -1.48 15.76 16.85
N CYS A 47 -2.45 14.90 16.54
CA CYS A 47 -3.48 15.19 15.55
C CYS A 47 -4.28 16.45 15.88
N LYS A 48 -4.70 16.60 17.15
CA LYS A 48 -5.42 17.78 17.62
C LYS A 48 -4.60 19.06 17.45
N ARG A 49 -3.31 19.04 17.82
CA ARG A 49 -2.40 20.18 17.69
C ARG A 49 -2.16 20.57 16.23
N ARG A 50 -2.00 19.59 15.36
CA ARG A 50 -1.74 19.80 13.93
C ARG A 50 -2.99 20.04 13.11
N ARG A 51 -4.17 19.76 13.63
CA ARG A 51 -5.45 19.75 12.89
C ARG A 51 -5.36 18.92 11.62
N SER A 52 -4.74 17.76 11.72
CA SER A 52 -4.48 16.84 10.61
C SER A 52 -4.66 15.41 11.09
N PRO A 53 -5.27 14.53 10.28
CA PRO A 53 -5.30 13.11 10.59
C PRO A 53 -3.90 12.50 10.51
N ILE A 54 -3.75 11.32 11.10
CA ILE A 54 -2.63 10.42 10.88
C ILE A 54 -3.14 9.19 10.13
N VAL A 55 -2.33 8.66 9.23
CA VAL A 55 -2.64 7.44 8.48
C VAL A 55 -1.78 6.31 9.00
N LEU A 56 -2.41 5.22 9.43
CA LEU A 56 -1.75 3.96 9.72
C LEU A 56 -1.86 3.08 8.49
N ILE A 57 -0.75 2.63 7.96
CA ILE A 57 -0.68 1.73 6.82
C ILE A 57 -0.17 0.38 7.32
N ILE A 58 -0.94 -0.68 7.13
CA ILE A 58 -0.51 -2.06 7.38
C ILE A 58 -0.49 -2.77 6.03
N ASP A 59 0.71 -2.99 5.53
CA ASP A 59 0.94 -3.53 4.20
C ASP A 59 1.16 -5.04 4.25
N GLY A 60 0.56 -5.76 3.32
CA GLY A 60 0.77 -7.19 3.17
C GLY A 60 0.17 -8.03 4.30
N LEU A 61 -1.13 -7.89 4.63
CA LEU A 61 -1.78 -8.73 5.65
C LEU A 61 -1.60 -10.23 5.39
N ASN A 62 -1.54 -10.61 4.11
CA ASN A 62 -1.30 -11.98 3.67
C ASN A 62 0.11 -12.51 3.96
N GLU A 63 1.03 -11.67 4.38
CA GLU A 63 2.41 -12.04 4.67
C GLU A 63 2.61 -12.44 6.14
N ASN A 64 1.57 -12.28 6.97
CA ASN A 64 1.64 -12.73 8.36
C ASN A 64 1.68 -14.26 8.44
N SER A 65 2.53 -14.78 9.30
CA SER A 65 2.75 -16.22 9.46
C SER A 65 1.57 -16.98 10.06
N THR A 66 0.64 -16.26 10.70
CA THR A 66 -0.55 -16.83 11.37
C THR A 66 -1.81 -16.03 11.02
N PRO A 67 -2.28 -16.08 9.74
CA PRO A 67 -3.33 -15.20 9.24
C PRO A 67 -4.65 -15.31 10.01
N ASP A 68 -5.05 -16.51 10.47
CA ASP A 68 -6.27 -16.70 11.26
C ASP A 68 -6.23 -15.98 12.61
N VAL A 69 -5.10 -16.03 13.32
CA VAL A 69 -4.91 -15.34 14.60
C VAL A 69 -4.82 -13.85 14.35
N PHE A 70 -4.08 -13.48 13.31
CA PHE A 70 -3.85 -12.09 12.93
C PHE A 70 -5.15 -11.38 12.56
N SER A 71 -6.01 -12.01 11.78
CA SER A 71 -7.32 -11.45 11.40
C SER A 71 -8.15 -11.07 12.63
N ARG A 72 -8.29 -11.99 13.59
CA ARG A 72 -9.05 -11.74 14.82
C ARG A 72 -8.44 -10.63 15.68
N SER A 73 -7.12 -10.67 15.86
CA SER A 73 -6.40 -9.65 16.64
C SER A 73 -6.47 -8.28 15.97
N LEU A 74 -6.42 -8.26 14.64
CA LEU A 74 -6.51 -7.03 13.86
C LEU A 74 -7.90 -6.39 13.95
N ILE A 75 -8.98 -7.18 14.00
CA ILE A 75 -10.33 -6.65 14.24
C ILE A 75 -10.36 -5.90 15.58
N VAL A 76 -9.89 -6.52 16.66
CA VAL A 76 -9.86 -5.89 17.99
C VAL A 76 -8.99 -4.61 18.00
N PHE A 77 -7.85 -4.66 17.33
CA PHE A 77 -6.98 -3.50 17.17
C PHE A 77 -7.67 -2.37 16.40
N MET A 78 -8.30 -2.69 15.26
CA MET A 78 -9.01 -1.73 14.44
C MET A 78 -10.19 -1.10 15.17
N GLU A 79 -10.98 -1.89 15.91
CA GLU A 79 -12.06 -1.36 16.74
C GLU A 79 -11.55 -0.32 17.74
N LYS A 80 -10.37 -0.58 18.33
CA LYS A 80 -9.76 0.34 19.29
C LYS A 80 -9.20 1.60 18.65
N VAL A 81 -8.49 1.52 17.53
CA VAL A 81 -7.90 2.69 16.86
C VAL A 81 -8.93 3.56 16.15
N LEU A 82 -9.97 2.94 15.58
CA LEU A 82 -11.03 3.66 14.86
C LEU A 82 -12.06 4.36 15.77
N GLN A 83 -11.92 4.27 17.10
CA GLN A 83 -12.62 5.15 18.03
C GLN A 83 -12.16 6.61 17.91
N TYR A 84 -11.00 6.84 17.31
CA TYR A 84 -10.41 8.16 17.13
C TYR A 84 -10.56 8.65 15.69
N ASP A 85 -11.44 9.61 15.45
CA ASP A 85 -11.73 10.16 14.10
C ASP A 85 -10.49 10.67 13.34
N CYS A 86 -9.46 11.06 14.09
CA CYS A 86 -8.20 11.52 13.53
C CYS A 86 -7.28 10.40 13.05
N VAL A 87 -7.58 9.13 13.32
CA VAL A 87 -6.83 7.98 12.83
C VAL A 87 -7.54 7.42 11.60
N LYS A 88 -6.79 7.30 10.52
CA LYS A 88 -7.23 6.63 9.29
C LYS A 88 -6.35 5.41 9.07
N VAL A 89 -6.92 4.33 8.57
CA VAL A 89 -6.17 3.08 8.37
C VAL A 89 -6.28 2.66 6.91
N ILE A 90 -5.15 2.25 6.36
CA ILE A 90 -5.05 1.62 5.04
C ILE A 90 -4.48 0.22 5.27
N LEU A 91 -5.19 -0.77 4.77
CA LEU A 91 -4.78 -2.17 4.80
C LEU A 91 -4.57 -2.65 3.37
N THR A 92 -3.51 -3.40 3.12
CA THR A 92 -3.32 -4.08 1.85
C THR A 92 -3.29 -5.59 2.06
N CYS A 93 -3.93 -6.31 1.16
CA CYS A 93 -3.99 -7.76 1.19
C CYS A 93 -4.19 -8.29 -0.25
N ARG A 94 -3.66 -9.45 -0.55
CA ARG A 94 -4.02 -10.15 -1.79
C ARG A 94 -5.48 -10.61 -1.72
N SER A 95 -6.21 -10.46 -2.82
CA SER A 95 -7.66 -10.68 -2.85
C SER A 95 -8.07 -12.10 -2.44
N GLU A 96 -7.26 -13.11 -2.76
CA GLU A 96 -7.51 -14.49 -2.39
C GLU A 96 -7.43 -14.68 -0.88
N TYR A 97 -6.36 -14.16 -0.26
CA TYR A 97 -6.17 -14.21 1.20
C TYR A 97 -7.20 -13.37 1.94
N TYR A 98 -7.59 -12.22 1.38
CA TYR A 98 -8.64 -11.40 1.99
C TYR A 98 -9.95 -12.17 2.12
N LYS A 99 -10.36 -12.86 1.05
CA LYS A 99 -11.59 -13.68 1.05
C LYS A 99 -11.52 -14.84 2.02
N GLU A 100 -10.36 -15.44 2.20
CA GLU A 100 -10.16 -16.61 3.06
C GLU A 100 -10.07 -16.23 4.55
N PHE A 101 -9.32 -15.19 4.91
CA PHE A 101 -8.96 -14.89 6.31
C PHE A 101 -9.52 -13.57 6.84
N PHE A 102 -9.89 -12.62 5.99
CA PHE A 102 -10.24 -11.26 6.38
C PHE A 102 -11.66 -10.83 5.95
N SER A 103 -12.47 -11.72 5.40
CA SER A 103 -13.83 -11.42 4.92
C SER A 103 -14.77 -10.89 6.03
N ASP A 104 -14.53 -11.25 7.28
CA ASP A 104 -15.30 -10.76 8.43
C ASP A 104 -15.21 -9.24 8.60
N PHE A 105 -14.15 -8.61 8.07
CA PHE A 105 -13.99 -7.14 8.08
C PHE A 105 -15.15 -6.43 7.39
N ASP A 106 -15.67 -6.98 6.30
CA ASP A 106 -16.79 -6.38 5.57
C ASP A 106 -18.06 -6.27 6.43
N ALA A 107 -18.27 -7.24 7.31
CA ALA A 107 -19.40 -7.25 8.24
C ALA A 107 -19.15 -6.35 9.46
N VAL A 108 -17.97 -6.48 10.10
CA VAL A 108 -17.60 -5.76 11.32
C VAL A 108 -17.48 -4.26 11.07
N PHE A 109 -16.90 -3.86 9.94
CA PHE A 109 -16.65 -2.44 9.62
C PHE A 109 -17.59 -1.90 8.55
N LYS A 110 -18.76 -2.50 8.37
CA LYS A 110 -19.78 -2.07 7.40
C LYS A 110 -20.08 -0.59 7.54
N GLY A 111 -19.99 0.15 6.40
CA GLY A 111 -20.22 1.60 6.35
C GLY A 111 -19.07 2.46 6.92
N ARG A 112 -18.01 1.83 7.42
CA ARG A 112 -16.78 2.51 7.90
C ARG A 112 -15.54 2.16 7.07
N MET A 113 -15.65 1.16 6.21
CA MET A 113 -14.59 0.68 5.34
C MET A 113 -14.95 0.89 3.86
N ILE A 114 -13.97 1.23 3.07
CA ILE A 114 -14.04 1.25 1.61
C ILE A 114 -13.11 0.13 1.13
N ASN A 115 -13.67 -0.88 0.48
CA ASN A 115 -12.90 -1.95 -0.14
C ASN A 115 -12.59 -1.58 -1.59
N ILE A 116 -11.30 -1.58 -1.95
CA ILE A 116 -10.81 -1.30 -3.30
C ILE A 116 -10.18 -2.58 -3.83
N GLU A 117 -10.98 -3.40 -4.52
CA GLU A 117 -10.51 -4.68 -5.05
C GLU A 117 -9.48 -4.52 -6.17
N ASN A 118 -9.58 -3.44 -6.94
CA ASN A 118 -8.68 -3.20 -8.06
C ASN A 118 -8.46 -1.70 -8.23
N LEU A 119 -7.24 -1.25 -7.91
CA LEU A 119 -6.84 0.16 -8.05
C LEU A 119 -7.06 0.68 -9.47
N ASN A 120 -6.88 -0.18 -10.48
CA ASN A 120 -6.93 0.23 -11.88
C ASN A 120 -8.33 0.64 -12.36
N LYS A 121 -9.39 0.14 -11.71
CA LYS A 121 -10.77 0.52 -12.02
C LYS A 121 -11.14 1.93 -11.55
N HIS A 122 -10.29 2.54 -10.75
CA HIS A 122 -10.51 3.86 -10.16
C HIS A 122 -9.70 4.98 -10.84
N TYR A 123 -8.81 4.61 -11.78
CA TYR A 123 -8.05 5.61 -12.55
C TYR A 123 -8.80 5.95 -13.85
N ASP A 124 -9.09 7.23 -14.04
CA ASP A 124 -9.51 7.74 -15.35
C ASP A 124 -8.30 7.80 -16.34
N GLU A 125 -8.57 8.17 -17.60
CA GLU A 125 -7.53 8.21 -18.63
C GLU A 125 -6.43 9.23 -18.30
N ASP A 126 -6.77 10.35 -17.69
CA ASP A 126 -5.81 11.40 -17.32
C ASP A 126 -4.92 10.92 -16.16
N GLU A 127 -5.51 10.26 -15.18
CA GLU A 127 -4.78 9.67 -14.05
C GLU A 127 -3.84 8.54 -14.51
N GLN A 128 -4.29 7.68 -15.44
CA GLN A 128 -3.44 6.67 -16.05
C GLN A 128 -2.26 7.29 -16.80
N CYS A 129 -2.52 8.34 -17.56
CA CYS A 129 -1.49 9.07 -18.29
C CYS A 129 -0.47 9.68 -17.34
N HIS A 130 -0.92 10.33 -16.27
CA HIS A 130 -0.04 10.89 -15.22
C HIS A 130 0.77 9.81 -14.51
N LEU A 131 0.17 8.65 -14.20
CA LEU A 131 0.87 7.53 -13.59
C LEU A 131 2.03 7.06 -14.46
N ILE A 132 1.77 6.78 -15.75
CA ILE A 132 2.81 6.36 -16.70
C ILE A 132 3.90 7.41 -16.83
N GLN A 133 3.55 8.68 -17.00
CA GLN A 133 4.51 9.78 -17.12
C GLN A 133 5.41 9.88 -15.88
N ASN A 134 4.85 9.75 -14.67
CA ASN A 134 5.62 9.78 -13.44
C ASN A 134 6.61 8.62 -13.35
N TYR A 135 6.21 7.41 -13.77
CA TYR A 135 7.10 6.26 -13.81
C TYR A 135 8.22 6.46 -14.84
N LEU A 136 7.89 6.85 -16.08
CA LEU A 136 8.88 7.11 -17.12
C LEU A 136 9.90 8.18 -16.69
N GLN A 137 9.41 9.26 -16.07
CA GLN A 137 10.26 10.33 -15.55
C GLN A 137 11.17 9.83 -14.41
N TYR A 138 10.62 9.09 -13.45
CA TYR A 138 11.39 8.55 -12.31
C TYR A 138 12.53 7.63 -12.78
N PHE A 139 12.25 6.79 -13.77
CA PHE A 139 13.24 5.87 -14.33
C PHE A 139 14.09 6.47 -15.47
N ASN A 140 13.90 7.76 -15.77
CA ASN A 140 14.59 8.47 -16.86
C ASN A 140 14.44 7.77 -18.23
N ILE A 141 13.19 7.41 -18.58
CA ILE A 141 12.85 6.74 -19.83
C ILE A 141 12.21 7.75 -20.77
N HIS A 142 12.70 7.83 -22.00
CA HIS A 142 12.13 8.65 -23.06
C HIS A 142 11.33 7.76 -24.01
N ALA A 143 10.01 7.77 -23.91
CA ALA A 143 9.12 6.95 -24.71
C ALA A 143 7.79 7.63 -24.97
N VAL A 144 7.21 7.35 -26.12
CA VAL A 144 5.80 7.66 -26.43
C VAL A 144 5.03 6.35 -26.35
N ILE A 145 4.18 6.24 -25.33
CA ILE A 145 3.42 5.00 -25.04
C ILE A 145 2.06 5.08 -25.75
N SER A 146 1.74 4.06 -26.55
CA SER A 146 0.41 3.95 -27.17
C SER A 146 -0.68 3.70 -26.12
N LYS A 147 -1.94 4.10 -26.40
CA LYS A 147 -3.08 3.89 -25.49
C LYS A 147 -3.25 2.41 -25.10
N TYR A 148 -3.02 1.50 -26.04
CA TYR A 148 -3.08 0.06 -25.77
C TYR A 148 -2.05 -0.39 -24.73
N VAL A 149 -0.81 0.04 -24.88
CA VAL A 149 0.29 -0.27 -23.95
C VAL A 149 0.07 0.42 -22.60
N MET A 150 -0.41 1.66 -22.61
CA MET A 150 -0.76 2.39 -21.37
C MET A 150 -1.78 1.62 -20.55
N ASN A 151 -2.89 1.19 -21.18
CA ASN A 151 -3.91 0.38 -20.51
C ASN A 151 -3.35 -0.94 -19.97
N ALA A 152 -2.50 -1.63 -20.76
CA ALA A 152 -1.89 -2.88 -20.34
C ALA A 152 -0.98 -2.71 -19.11
N LEU A 153 -0.17 -1.64 -19.08
CA LEU A 153 0.73 -1.33 -17.97
C LEU A 153 -0.03 -0.83 -16.73
N CYS A 154 -1.05 0.00 -16.91
CA CYS A 154 -1.88 0.47 -15.79
C CYS A 154 -2.71 -0.67 -15.17
N ASN A 155 -3.05 -1.70 -15.94
CA ASN A 155 -3.75 -2.88 -15.44
C ASN A 155 -2.84 -3.85 -14.66
N ASP A 156 -1.52 -3.68 -14.75
CA ASP A 156 -0.55 -4.52 -14.07
C ASP A 156 0.63 -3.64 -13.61
N LEU A 157 0.47 -3.06 -12.40
CA LEU A 157 1.47 -2.14 -11.86
C LEU A 157 2.83 -2.80 -11.59
N LEU A 158 2.84 -4.12 -11.32
CA LEU A 158 4.08 -4.87 -11.21
C LEU A 158 4.78 -4.92 -12.57
N MET A 159 4.02 -5.20 -13.64
CA MET A 159 4.55 -5.17 -15.00
C MET A 159 5.02 -3.79 -15.42
N LEU A 160 4.30 -2.72 -15.02
CA LEU A 160 4.73 -1.34 -15.24
C LEU A 160 6.11 -1.09 -14.60
N ARG A 161 6.26 -1.50 -13.35
CA ARG A 161 7.52 -1.34 -12.62
C ARG A 161 8.66 -2.13 -13.29
N ILE A 162 8.44 -3.41 -13.57
CA ILE A 162 9.44 -4.27 -14.25
C ILE A 162 9.82 -3.70 -15.61
N PHE A 163 8.85 -3.23 -16.41
CA PHE A 163 9.11 -2.56 -17.69
C PHE A 163 9.99 -1.34 -17.51
N CYS A 164 9.72 -0.51 -16.50
CA CYS A 164 10.52 0.69 -16.25
C CYS A 164 11.92 0.35 -15.71
N GLU A 165 12.06 -0.64 -14.84
CA GLU A 165 13.37 -1.08 -14.35
C GLU A 165 14.25 -1.66 -15.47
N ALA A 166 13.69 -2.50 -16.34
CA ALA A 166 14.37 -3.07 -17.51
C ALA A 166 14.81 -2.01 -18.53
N ASN A 167 14.07 -0.91 -18.62
CA ASN A 167 14.33 0.15 -19.60
C ASN A 167 14.89 1.44 -19.00
N LYS A 168 15.36 1.40 -17.77
CA LYS A 168 15.91 2.56 -17.07
C LYS A 168 16.99 3.27 -17.88
N GLY A 169 16.83 4.58 -18.07
CA GLY A 169 17.76 5.44 -18.79
C GLY A 169 17.74 5.28 -20.32
N LYS A 170 16.82 4.46 -20.88
CA LYS A 170 16.76 4.22 -22.33
C LYS A 170 15.82 5.21 -23.04
N SER A 171 16.09 5.40 -24.35
CA SER A 171 15.16 6.07 -25.27
C SER A 171 14.53 5.02 -26.19
N LEU A 172 13.22 4.77 -26.02
CA LEU A 172 12.50 3.68 -26.68
C LEU A 172 11.71 4.14 -27.92
N GLY A 173 11.60 5.48 -28.13
CA GLY A 173 10.76 6.02 -29.20
C GLY A 173 9.27 5.68 -29.00
N HIS A 174 8.61 5.15 -30.04
CA HIS A 174 7.19 4.76 -29.97
C HIS A 174 7.03 3.30 -29.54
N VAL A 175 6.36 3.08 -28.41
CA VAL A 175 6.05 1.74 -27.88
C VAL A 175 4.61 1.38 -28.18
N HIS A 176 4.40 0.50 -29.15
CA HIS A 176 3.07 0.08 -29.63
C HIS A 176 2.60 -1.25 -29.04
N SER A 177 3.55 -2.08 -28.54
CA SER A 177 3.27 -3.38 -27.92
C SER A 177 4.31 -3.69 -26.87
N ILE A 178 3.97 -4.58 -25.94
CA ILE A 178 4.87 -5.11 -24.92
C ILE A 178 4.90 -6.63 -25.05
N ASN A 179 6.11 -7.15 -25.22
CA ASN A 179 6.35 -8.58 -25.05
C ASN A 179 6.79 -8.82 -23.62
N LYS A 180 5.92 -9.43 -22.80
CA LYS A 180 6.18 -9.68 -21.39
C LYS A 180 7.44 -10.53 -21.16
N GLU A 181 7.63 -11.57 -21.96
CA GLU A 181 8.79 -12.48 -21.85
C GLU A 181 10.11 -11.72 -22.09
N ALA A 182 10.14 -10.88 -23.12
CA ALA A 182 11.32 -10.07 -23.42
C ALA A 182 11.62 -9.06 -22.30
N VAL A 183 10.58 -8.42 -21.74
CA VAL A 183 10.74 -7.47 -20.62
C VAL A 183 11.24 -8.19 -19.37
N PHE A 184 10.73 -9.37 -19.06
CA PHE A 184 11.25 -10.18 -17.94
C PHE A 184 12.71 -10.60 -18.16
N ALA A 185 13.07 -11.03 -19.37
CA ALA A 185 14.45 -11.41 -19.68
C ALA A 185 15.40 -10.21 -19.49
N GLU A 186 15.06 -9.04 -20.02
CA GLU A 186 15.83 -7.82 -19.80
C GLU A 186 15.94 -7.42 -18.33
N TYR A 187 14.84 -7.53 -17.59
CA TYR A 187 14.83 -7.25 -16.16
C TYR A 187 15.80 -8.16 -15.39
N TYR A 188 15.80 -9.47 -15.69
CA TYR A 188 16.75 -10.42 -15.09
C TYR A 188 18.21 -10.08 -15.36
N GLU A 189 18.53 -9.60 -16.57
CA GLU A 189 19.92 -9.18 -16.89
C GLU A 189 20.34 -7.92 -16.13
N VAL A 190 19.42 -7.01 -15.84
CA VAL A 190 19.69 -5.79 -15.06
C VAL A 190 19.89 -6.10 -13.56
N MET A 191 19.28 -7.17 -13.06
CA MET A 191 19.33 -7.55 -11.64
C MET A 191 20.53 -8.44 -11.27
N LYS A 192 21.31 -8.93 -12.26
CA LYS A 192 22.56 -9.66 -12.03
C LYS A 192 23.72 -8.71 -11.73
#